data_1475926644135e0c4ebccf1c576e85eb
#
_entry.id   1475926644135e0c4ebccf1c576e85eb
#
_cell.length_a   1.000
_cell.length_b   1.000
_cell.length_c   1.000
_cell.angle_alpha   90.00
_cell.angle_beta   90.00
_cell.angle_gamma   90.00
#
_symmetry.space_group_name_H-M   'P 1'
#
loop_
_entity.id
_entity.type
_entity.pdbx_description
1 polymer ?
#
loop_
_entity_poly.entity_id
_entity_poly.type
_entity_poly.pdbx_seq_one_letter_code
_entity_poly.pdbx_strand_id
1 'polypeptide(L)'
;MTKDQICALRERAVWKKLSSELSWTEELLTKYADQVDWKELSSNEKVLWTESLLRKFADKLDWEELSTNRSLALQSPDIIRPFALYWHWDDKTKNTAWTPKFVAEMKEHLDWKELYQSASYEDQEFYLKEFFEYVSQLPFNENSWRRSRYFDEYVDAQWKERATEILSHVK
;
A
#
# COMPACT_ATOMS: atom_id res chain seq x y z
N MET A 1 34.46 -23.25 -15.41
CA MET A 1 33.35 -23.75 -14.55
C MET A 1 33.39 -25.27 -14.49
N THR A 2 33.36 -25.84 -13.30
CA THR A 2 33.37 -27.31 -13.11
C THR A 2 31.98 -27.92 -13.38
N LYS A 3 31.91 -29.24 -13.57
CA LYS A 3 30.65 -29.96 -13.74
C LYS A 3 29.72 -29.73 -12.55
N ASP A 4 30.24 -29.73 -11.33
CA ASP A 4 29.44 -29.54 -10.11
C ASP A 4 28.88 -28.10 -10.00
N GLN A 5 29.65 -27.12 -10.42
CA GLN A 5 29.15 -25.73 -10.50
C GLN A 5 28.01 -25.58 -11.51
N ILE A 6 28.08 -26.30 -12.64
CA ILE A 6 27.01 -26.31 -13.65
C ILE A 6 25.77 -26.99 -13.09
N CYS A 7 25.91 -28.14 -12.42
CA CYS A 7 24.78 -28.83 -11.78
C CYS A 7 24.11 -27.97 -10.71
N ALA A 8 24.86 -27.31 -9.85
CA ALA A 8 24.32 -26.40 -8.83
C ALA A 8 23.59 -25.21 -9.43
N LEU A 9 24.09 -24.64 -10.54
CA LEU A 9 23.38 -23.56 -11.25
C LEU A 9 22.03 -24.01 -11.83
N ARG A 10 22.01 -25.20 -12.42
CA ARG A 10 20.77 -25.78 -12.98
C ARG A 10 19.75 -26.04 -11.87
N GLU A 11 20.17 -26.61 -10.76
CA GLU A 11 19.29 -26.89 -9.62
C GLU A 11 18.71 -25.57 -9.06
N ARG A 12 19.54 -24.55 -8.87
CA ARG A 12 19.08 -23.22 -8.43
C ARG A 12 18.06 -22.61 -9.39
N ALA A 13 18.28 -22.74 -10.72
CA ALA A 13 17.35 -22.25 -11.73
C ALA A 13 16.00 -23.00 -11.67
N VAL A 14 15.99 -24.29 -11.37
CA VAL A 14 14.76 -25.07 -11.17
C VAL A 14 14.00 -24.56 -9.95
N TRP A 15 14.66 -24.40 -8.80
CA TRP A 15 14.03 -23.89 -7.58
C TRP A 15 13.51 -22.47 -7.74
N LYS A 16 14.25 -21.61 -8.42
CA LYS A 16 13.80 -20.27 -8.79
C LYS A 16 12.47 -20.29 -9.56
N LYS A 17 12.40 -21.14 -10.58
CA LYS A 17 11.17 -21.30 -11.37
C LYS A 17 10.02 -21.92 -10.57
N LEU A 18 10.28 -22.91 -9.73
CA LEU A 18 9.28 -23.48 -8.85
C LEU A 18 8.73 -22.42 -7.87
N SER A 19 9.60 -21.59 -7.32
CA SER A 19 9.21 -20.52 -6.38
C SER A 19 8.29 -19.50 -7.03
N SER A 20 8.51 -19.13 -8.29
CA SER A 20 7.71 -18.13 -9.00
C SER A 20 6.41 -18.68 -9.60
N GLU A 21 6.29 -19.99 -9.86
CA GLU A 21 5.17 -20.52 -10.66
C GLU A 21 4.24 -21.47 -9.90
N LEU A 22 4.73 -22.14 -8.85
CA LEU A 22 3.95 -23.12 -8.11
C LEU A 22 3.00 -22.44 -7.11
N SER A 23 1.83 -23.05 -6.89
CA SER A 23 0.93 -22.66 -5.80
C SER A 23 1.45 -23.21 -4.48
N TRP A 24 2.18 -22.39 -3.72
CA TRP A 24 2.77 -22.79 -2.45
C TRP A 24 1.77 -22.69 -1.31
N THR A 25 1.80 -23.70 -0.44
CA THR A 25 1.09 -23.72 0.85
C THR A 25 2.09 -23.61 2.00
N GLU A 26 1.62 -23.26 3.20
CA GLU A 26 2.48 -23.20 4.39
C GLU A 26 3.17 -24.54 4.68
N GLU A 27 2.49 -25.66 4.42
CA GLU A 27 3.06 -27.01 4.60
C GLU A 27 4.23 -27.26 3.65
N LEU A 28 4.06 -26.96 2.35
CA LEU A 28 5.13 -27.09 1.36
C LEU A 28 6.30 -26.18 1.66
N LEU A 29 6.05 -24.93 2.05
CA LEU A 29 7.09 -23.98 2.43
C LEU A 29 7.84 -24.43 3.67
N THR A 30 7.16 -25.03 4.65
CA THR A 30 7.82 -25.59 5.83
C THR A 30 8.80 -26.71 5.46
N LYS A 31 8.42 -27.55 4.49
CA LYS A 31 9.25 -28.67 4.04
C LYS A 31 10.44 -28.26 3.20
N TYR A 32 10.27 -27.22 2.37
CA TYR A 32 11.26 -26.83 1.34
C TYR A 32 11.88 -25.44 1.59
N ALA A 33 11.77 -24.90 2.80
CA ALA A 33 12.19 -23.56 3.18
C ALA A 33 13.64 -23.21 2.82
N ASP A 34 14.54 -24.21 2.83
CA ASP A 34 15.97 -23.99 2.55
C ASP A 34 16.33 -24.06 1.05
N GLN A 35 15.36 -24.42 0.22
CA GLN A 35 15.54 -24.57 -1.24
C GLN A 35 14.84 -23.48 -2.03
N VAL A 36 13.76 -22.92 -1.46
CA VAL A 36 12.93 -21.87 -2.07
C VAL A 36 13.74 -20.61 -2.30
N ASP A 37 13.61 -20.03 -3.48
CA ASP A 37 14.00 -18.64 -3.75
C ASP A 37 12.93 -17.70 -3.18
N TRP A 38 13.22 -17.11 -2.03
CA TRP A 38 12.26 -16.30 -1.29
C TRP A 38 11.85 -15.02 -2.00
N LYS A 39 12.75 -14.45 -2.83
CA LYS A 39 12.43 -13.29 -3.64
C LYS A 39 11.37 -13.63 -4.70
N GLU A 40 11.62 -14.68 -5.47
CA GLU A 40 10.68 -15.15 -6.48
C GLU A 40 9.35 -15.64 -5.87
N LEU A 41 9.42 -16.25 -4.69
CA LEU A 41 8.22 -16.65 -3.95
C LEU A 41 7.38 -15.43 -3.55
N SER A 42 8.02 -14.38 -3.05
CA SER A 42 7.35 -13.17 -2.58
C SER A 42 6.62 -12.42 -3.70
N SER A 43 7.12 -12.49 -4.93
CA SER A 43 6.45 -11.96 -6.12
C SER A 43 5.35 -12.87 -6.69
N ASN A 44 5.27 -14.13 -6.23
CA ASN A 44 4.35 -15.13 -6.79
C ASN A 44 2.91 -14.90 -6.30
N GLU A 45 2.02 -14.52 -7.21
CA GLU A 45 0.59 -14.27 -6.92
C GLU A 45 -0.24 -15.54 -6.66
N LYS A 46 0.32 -16.74 -6.96
CA LYS A 46 -0.38 -18.02 -6.77
C LYS A 46 -0.21 -18.60 -5.36
N VAL A 47 0.63 -17.99 -4.55
CA VAL A 47 0.82 -18.40 -3.15
C VAL A 47 -0.43 -18.10 -2.36
N LEU A 48 -0.86 -19.04 -1.54
CA LEU A 48 -1.96 -18.82 -0.60
C LEU A 48 -1.45 -18.07 0.63
N TRP A 49 -1.34 -16.75 0.48
CA TRP A 49 -0.89 -15.87 1.55
C TRP A 49 -1.86 -15.86 2.74
N THR A 50 -1.38 -16.20 3.91
CA THR A 50 -2.11 -16.16 5.17
C THR A 50 -1.29 -15.42 6.21
N GLU A 51 -1.93 -14.89 7.26
CA GLU A 51 -1.22 -14.26 8.37
C GLU A 51 -0.22 -15.24 9.03
N SER A 52 -0.62 -16.51 9.22
CA SER A 52 0.25 -17.57 9.76
C SER A 52 1.53 -17.74 8.94
N LEU A 53 1.39 -17.84 7.61
CA LEU A 53 2.50 -17.99 6.68
C LEU A 53 3.44 -16.78 6.74
N LEU A 54 2.90 -15.57 6.69
CA LEU A 54 3.69 -14.34 6.76
C LEU A 54 4.44 -14.22 8.09
N ARG A 55 3.80 -14.52 9.23
CA ARG A 55 4.44 -14.51 10.53
C ARG A 55 5.57 -15.54 10.63
N LYS A 56 5.32 -16.74 10.14
CA LYS A 56 6.29 -17.84 10.22
C LYS A 56 7.56 -17.61 9.44
N PHE A 57 7.45 -16.94 8.30
CA PHE A 57 8.57 -16.72 7.39
C PHE A 57 8.96 -15.24 7.23
N ALA A 58 8.54 -14.38 8.14
CA ALA A 58 8.75 -12.92 8.05
C ALA A 58 10.21 -12.52 7.76
N ASP A 59 11.16 -13.24 8.38
CA ASP A 59 12.59 -12.97 8.24
C ASP A 59 13.19 -13.46 6.90
N LYS A 60 12.46 -14.30 6.17
CA LYS A 60 12.91 -14.87 4.88
C LYS A 60 12.25 -14.20 3.68
N LEU A 61 11.08 -13.61 3.88
CA LEU A 61 10.28 -12.99 2.84
C LEU A 61 10.93 -11.69 2.34
N ASP A 62 10.85 -11.46 1.04
CA ASP A 62 11.18 -10.19 0.42
C ASP A 62 9.96 -9.26 0.48
N TRP A 63 9.96 -8.33 1.44
CA TRP A 63 8.84 -7.43 1.69
C TRP A 63 8.68 -6.34 0.61
N GLU A 64 9.72 -6.03 -0.16
CA GLU A 64 9.63 -5.16 -1.33
C GLU A 64 8.79 -5.85 -2.42
N GLU A 65 9.11 -7.10 -2.75
CA GLU A 65 8.34 -7.90 -3.70
C GLU A 65 6.90 -8.17 -3.22
N LEU A 66 6.71 -8.45 -1.93
CA LEU A 66 5.37 -8.61 -1.35
C LEU A 66 4.52 -7.33 -1.41
N SER A 67 5.15 -6.16 -1.32
CA SER A 67 4.44 -4.89 -1.40
C SER A 67 3.91 -4.59 -2.81
N THR A 68 4.60 -5.09 -3.84
CA THR A 68 4.16 -5.00 -5.24
C THR A 68 3.22 -6.13 -5.66
N ASN A 69 3.15 -7.21 -4.89
CA ASN A 69 2.34 -8.40 -5.20
C ASN A 69 0.84 -8.08 -5.15
N ARG A 70 0.13 -8.40 -6.23
CA ARG A 70 -1.30 -8.07 -6.43
C ARG A 70 -2.27 -9.16 -5.97
N SER A 71 -1.80 -10.19 -5.27
CA SER A 71 -2.67 -11.20 -4.68
C SER A 71 -3.73 -10.54 -3.79
N LEU A 72 -5.00 -10.89 -4.00
CA LEU A 72 -6.13 -10.34 -3.21
C LEU A 72 -5.97 -10.57 -1.71
N ALA A 73 -5.36 -11.70 -1.31
CA ALA A 73 -5.09 -11.98 0.10
C ALA A 73 -4.20 -10.91 0.74
N LEU A 74 -3.17 -10.43 0.02
CA LEU A 74 -2.25 -9.40 0.50
C LEU A 74 -2.84 -7.99 0.50
N GLN A 75 -4.03 -7.79 -0.07
CA GLN A 75 -4.76 -6.51 -0.05
C GLN A 75 -5.76 -6.43 1.11
N SER A 76 -5.94 -7.52 1.86
CA SER A 76 -6.85 -7.54 3.00
C SER A 76 -6.33 -6.68 4.16
N PRO A 77 -7.17 -5.85 4.79
CA PRO A 77 -6.83 -5.13 6.02
C PRO A 77 -6.30 -6.04 7.12
N ASP A 78 -6.83 -7.27 7.23
CA ASP A 78 -6.42 -8.25 8.23
C ASP A 78 -4.98 -8.76 8.01
N ILE A 79 -4.50 -8.71 6.78
CA ILE A 79 -3.11 -9.01 6.43
C ILE A 79 -2.22 -7.77 6.52
N ILE A 80 -2.68 -6.62 6.03
CA ILE A 80 -1.86 -5.40 5.97
C ILE A 80 -1.55 -4.85 7.36
N ARG A 81 -2.55 -4.78 8.23
CA ARG A 81 -2.44 -4.18 9.57
C ARG A 81 -1.40 -4.83 10.48
N PRO A 82 -1.35 -6.18 10.65
CA PRO A 82 -0.38 -6.83 11.52
C PRO A 82 1.07 -6.66 11.09
N PHE A 83 1.31 -6.32 9.82
CA PHE A 83 2.63 -6.21 9.21
C PHE A 83 2.98 -4.79 8.76
N ALA A 84 2.34 -3.77 9.34
CA ALA A 84 2.51 -2.37 8.95
C ALA A 84 3.97 -1.90 8.91
N LEU A 85 4.83 -2.44 9.76
CA LEU A 85 6.26 -2.09 9.84
C LEU A 85 7.13 -2.75 8.77
N TYR A 86 6.59 -3.72 8.02
CA TYR A 86 7.33 -4.47 7.01
C TYR A 86 7.07 -3.98 5.59
N TRP A 87 5.88 -3.40 5.31
CA TRP A 87 5.49 -2.97 3.97
C TRP A 87 6.32 -1.79 3.46
N HIS A 88 6.68 -1.82 2.20
CA HIS A 88 7.14 -0.67 1.43
C HIS A 88 5.90 0.13 1.01
N TRP A 89 5.61 1.19 1.73
CA TRP A 89 4.31 1.86 1.67
C TRP A 89 4.02 2.61 0.37
N ASP A 90 5.02 3.08 -0.36
CA ASP A 90 4.88 3.63 -1.70
C ASP A 90 4.32 2.59 -2.69
N ASP A 91 4.86 1.37 -2.68
CA ASP A 91 4.36 0.27 -3.50
C ASP A 91 3.05 -0.31 -2.97
N LYS A 92 2.92 -0.47 -1.65
CA LYS A 92 1.72 -1.01 -1.02
C LYS A 92 0.52 -0.11 -1.22
N THR A 93 0.71 1.20 -1.18
CA THR A 93 -0.34 2.20 -1.44
C THR A 93 -0.89 2.07 -2.86
N LYS A 94 -0.03 1.88 -3.86
CA LYS A 94 -0.42 1.67 -5.28
C LYS A 94 -1.20 0.39 -5.51
N ASN A 95 -0.84 -0.67 -4.81
CA ASN A 95 -1.30 -2.03 -5.09
C ASN A 95 -2.41 -2.52 -4.15
N THR A 96 -3.03 -1.64 -3.39
CA THR A 96 -4.11 -1.97 -2.46
C THR A 96 -5.39 -1.21 -2.80
N ALA A 97 -6.53 -1.90 -2.72
CA ALA A 97 -7.85 -1.28 -2.86
C ALA A 97 -8.23 -0.61 -1.52
N TRP A 98 -8.05 0.69 -1.43
CA TRP A 98 -8.31 1.46 -0.22
C TRP A 98 -9.79 1.81 -0.06
N THR A 99 -10.33 1.55 1.13
CA THR A 99 -11.64 2.08 1.53
C THR A 99 -11.44 3.25 2.50
N PRO A 100 -12.39 4.21 2.59
CA PRO A 100 -12.29 5.35 3.51
C PRO A 100 -11.94 4.95 4.95
N LYS A 101 -12.57 3.89 5.45
CA LYS A 101 -12.31 3.36 6.79
C LYS A 101 -10.87 2.86 6.93
N PHE A 102 -10.37 2.14 5.93
CA PHE A 102 -9.03 1.58 5.98
C PHE A 102 -7.94 2.66 5.78
N VAL A 103 -8.21 3.67 4.96
CA VAL A 103 -7.36 4.87 4.88
C VAL A 103 -7.22 5.54 6.25
N ALA A 104 -8.33 5.74 6.97
CA ALA A 104 -8.32 6.34 8.29
C ALA A 104 -7.49 5.52 9.31
N GLU A 105 -7.53 4.20 9.23
CA GLU A 105 -6.75 3.31 10.10
C GLU A 105 -5.24 3.35 9.79
N MET A 106 -4.86 3.50 8.51
CA MET A 106 -3.48 3.38 8.05
C MET A 106 -2.82 4.72 7.68
N LYS A 107 -3.49 5.84 7.92
CA LYS A 107 -3.12 7.20 7.47
C LYS A 107 -1.68 7.62 7.75
N GLU A 108 -1.08 7.15 8.85
CA GLU A 108 0.29 7.47 9.24
C GLU A 108 1.36 6.73 8.40
N HIS A 109 0.95 5.69 7.67
CA HIS A 109 1.84 4.85 6.88
C HIS A 109 1.74 5.11 5.37
N LEU A 110 0.60 5.65 4.91
CA LEU A 110 0.31 5.77 3.48
C LEU A 110 1.24 6.76 2.77
N ASP A 111 1.63 6.41 1.55
CA ASP A 111 2.13 7.40 0.60
C ASP A 111 0.95 8.25 0.08
N TRP A 112 0.72 9.39 0.72
CA TRP A 112 -0.39 10.28 0.38
C TRP A 112 -0.31 10.85 -1.04
N LYS A 113 0.89 11.00 -1.59
CA LYS A 113 1.06 11.45 -2.97
C LYS A 113 0.52 10.41 -3.94
N GLU A 114 0.94 9.16 -3.78
CA GLU A 114 0.47 8.05 -4.61
C GLU A 114 -1.03 7.80 -4.43
N LEU A 115 -1.52 7.79 -3.20
CA LEU A 115 -2.94 7.61 -2.89
C LEU A 115 -3.79 8.69 -3.57
N TYR A 116 -3.42 9.96 -3.41
CA TYR A 116 -4.16 11.09 -3.95
C TYR A 116 -4.12 11.15 -5.48
N GLN A 117 -2.96 10.89 -6.09
CA GLN A 117 -2.79 10.92 -7.55
C GLN A 117 -3.53 9.79 -8.28
N SER A 118 -3.64 8.62 -7.65
CA SER A 118 -4.34 7.46 -8.22
C SER A 118 -5.84 7.45 -7.93
N ALA A 119 -6.32 8.30 -7.02
CA ALA A 119 -7.70 8.35 -6.58
C ALA A 119 -8.64 8.97 -7.63
N SER A 120 -9.91 8.56 -7.61
CA SER A 120 -10.98 9.24 -8.35
C SER A 120 -11.15 10.69 -7.85
N TYR A 121 -11.81 11.54 -8.66
CA TYR A 121 -12.10 12.91 -8.24
C TYR A 121 -12.90 12.95 -6.92
N GLU A 122 -13.87 12.06 -6.75
CA GLU A 122 -14.70 11.98 -5.57
C GLU A 122 -13.90 11.57 -4.32
N ASP A 123 -12.96 10.62 -4.49
CA ASP A 123 -12.05 10.21 -3.40
C ASP A 123 -11.05 11.31 -3.08
N GLN A 124 -10.55 12.06 -4.07
CA GLN A 124 -9.67 13.20 -3.85
C GLN A 124 -10.35 14.28 -3.01
N GLU A 125 -11.61 14.62 -3.32
CA GLU A 125 -12.41 15.57 -2.53
C GLU A 125 -12.64 15.05 -1.11
N PHE A 126 -12.92 13.75 -0.95
CA PHE A 126 -13.04 13.12 0.35
C PHE A 126 -11.74 13.22 1.15
N TYR A 127 -10.58 12.94 0.54
CA TYR A 127 -9.29 13.03 1.21
C TYR A 127 -8.92 14.47 1.58
N LEU A 128 -9.23 15.44 0.74
CA LEU A 128 -9.05 16.85 1.06
C LEU A 128 -9.86 17.29 2.27
N LYS A 129 -11.07 16.77 2.42
CA LYS A 129 -11.95 17.12 3.53
C LYS A 129 -11.57 16.43 4.83
N GLU A 130 -11.40 15.12 4.80
CA GLU A 130 -11.23 14.30 6.01
C GLU A 130 -9.77 14.16 6.46
N PHE A 131 -8.80 14.35 5.54
CA PHE A 131 -7.37 14.15 5.79
C PHE A 131 -6.53 15.35 5.33
N PHE A 132 -7.06 16.55 5.50
CA PHE A 132 -6.44 17.79 5.06
C PHE A 132 -4.98 17.96 5.54
N GLU A 133 -4.66 17.59 6.76
CA GLU A 133 -3.32 17.69 7.34
C GLU A 133 -2.26 16.88 6.57
N TYR A 134 -2.65 15.76 5.94
CA TYR A 134 -1.76 14.93 5.12
C TYR A 134 -1.70 15.43 3.68
N VAL A 135 -2.86 15.71 3.10
CA VAL A 135 -2.98 16.12 1.70
C VAL A 135 -2.41 17.53 1.48
N SER A 136 -2.53 18.44 2.45
CA SER A 136 -2.02 19.81 2.33
C SER A 136 -0.49 19.91 2.23
N GLN A 137 0.23 18.87 2.63
CA GLN A 137 1.69 18.79 2.52
C GLN A 137 2.15 18.38 1.10
N LEU A 138 1.24 17.96 0.24
CA LEU A 138 1.57 17.56 -1.13
C LEU A 138 1.90 18.79 -1.99
N PRO A 139 2.78 18.63 -3.00
CA PRO A 139 3.21 19.73 -3.86
C PRO A 139 2.12 20.10 -4.89
N PHE A 140 1.02 20.64 -4.42
CA PHE A 140 -0.04 21.18 -5.29
C PHE A 140 0.30 22.57 -5.81
N ASN A 141 -0.14 22.86 -7.01
CA ASN A 141 -0.18 24.25 -7.50
C ASN A 141 -1.51 24.92 -7.08
N GLU A 142 -1.51 26.25 -7.03
CA GLU A 142 -2.67 27.05 -6.65
C GLU A 142 -3.93 26.72 -7.47
N ASN A 143 -3.78 26.40 -8.75
CA ASN A 143 -4.90 26.07 -9.63
C ASN A 143 -5.55 24.72 -9.28
N SER A 144 -4.80 23.77 -8.77
CA SER A 144 -5.34 22.47 -8.33
C SER A 144 -6.25 22.64 -7.12
N TRP A 145 -5.83 23.47 -6.15
CA TRP A 145 -6.63 23.80 -4.96
C TRP A 145 -7.91 24.54 -5.31
N ARG A 146 -7.83 25.58 -6.17
CA ARG A 146 -8.97 26.41 -6.57
C ARG A 146 -10.06 25.68 -7.35
N ARG A 147 -9.76 24.46 -7.86
CA ARG A 147 -10.74 23.64 -8.60
C ARG A 147 -11.45 22.63 -7.72
N SER A 148 -11.05 22.49 -6.47
CA SER A 148 -11.69 21.55 -5.56
C SER A 148 -12.97 22.14 -4.98
N ARG A 149 -14.01 21.32 -4.89
CA ARG A 149 -15.25 21.68 -4.19
C ARG A 149 -14.98 22.01 -2.72
N TYR A 150 -14.02 21.31 -2.11
CA TYR A 150 -13.60 21.57 -0.74
C TYR A 150 -13.10 23.01 -0.55
N PHE A 151 -12.36 23.57 -1.49
CA PHE A 151 -11.90 24.95 -1.44
C PHE A 151 -13.08 25.94 -1.45
N ASP A 152 -14.05 25.73 -2.35
CA ASP A 152 -15.24 26.56 -2.44
C ASP A 152 -16.08 26.49 -1.16
N GLU A 153 -16.33 25.29 -0.63
CA GLU A 153 -17.05 25.08 0.63
C GLU A 153 -16.34 25.75 1.82
N TYR A 154 -15.01 25.68 1.88
CA TYR A 154 -14.22 26.34 2.91
C TYR A 154 -14.31 27.86 2.81
N VAL A 155 -14.18 28.42 1.60
CA VAL A 155 -14.28 29.87 1.37
C VAL A 155 -15.65 30.38 1.78
N ASP A 156 -16.73 29.70 1.37
CA ASP A 156 -18.11 30.04 1.72
C ASP A 156 -18.37 30.00 3.23
N ALA A 157 -17.86 28.98 3.89
CA ALA A 157 -18.00 28.84 5.35
C ALA A 157 -17.27 29.98 6.08
N GLN A 158 -16.04 30.27 5.72
CA GLN A 158 -15.22 31.32 6.30
C GLN A 158 -15.78 32.72 6.00
N TRP A 159 -16.33 32.94 4.81
CA TRP A 159 -16.99 34.18 4.47
C TRP A 159 -18.20 34.45 5.36
N LYS A 160 -19.07 33.44 5.58
CA LYS A 160 -20.25 33.55 6.43
C LYS A 160 -19.89 33.85 7.87
N GLU A 161 -18.89 33.16 8.41
CA GLU A 161 -18.39 33.37 9.78
C GLU A 161 -17.88 34.80 9.96
N ARG A 162 -16.98 35.26 9.10
CA ARG A 162 -16.39 36.60 9.18
C ARG A 162 -17.41 37.72 8.91
N ALA A 163 -18.32 37.50 7.96
CA ALA A 163 -19.40 38.46 7.69
C ALA A 163 -20.30 38.65 8.94
N THR A 164 -20.62 37.54 9.62
CA THR A 164 -21.41 37.58 10.85
C THR A 164 -20.69 38.35 11.97
N GLU A 165 -19.39 38.10 12.13
CA GLU A 165 -18.54 38.80 13.11
C GLU A 165 -18.48 40.30 12.82
N ILE A 166 -18.17 40.70 11.58
CA ILE A 166 -18.10 42.11 11.16
C ILE A 166 -19.43 42.83 11.38
N LEU A 167 -20.55 42.21 10.99
CA LEU A 167 -21.87 42.79 11.13
C LEU A 167 -22.32 42.93 12.60
N SER A 168 -21.79 42.07 13.49
CA SER A 168 -22.05 42.20 14.92
C SER A 168 -21.44 43.45 15.56
N HIS A 169 -20.40 44.03 14.95
CA HIS A 169 -19.69 45.20 15.44
C HIS A 169 -20.25 46.54 14.87
N VAL A 170 -21.24 46.48 13.98
CA VAL A 170 -21.86 47.65 13.31
C VAL A 170 -23.14 48.12 14.03
N LYS A 171 -23.41 47.66 15.24
CA LYS A 171 -24.55 48.13 16.06
C LYS A 171 -24.20 49.31 16.93
#